data_298990b54d79c636d6a30947d32dc507
#
_entry.id   298990b54d79c636d6a30947d32dc507
#
_cell.length_a   1.000
_cell.length_b   1.000
_cell.length_c   1.000
_cell.angle_alpha   90.00
_cell.angle_beta   90.00
_cell.angle_gamma   90.00
#
_symmetry.space_group_name_H-M   'P 1'
#
loop_
_entity.id
_entity.type
_entity.pdbx_description
1 polymer ?
#
loop_
_entity_poly.entity_id
_entity_poly.type
_entity_poly.pdbx_seq_one_letter_code
_entity_poly.pdbx_strand_id
1 'polypeptide(L)'
;MDRSLTGPVKRSNAQAVAVPIGGCLIAIFSVLSYYLLLSNPGYFSHDELQWGARADVAHWRDLPWQAWTDFTAFQHRPLTFNLWLLITYAWFEQPALMHLLWVAMGLFNAALLFGCLKQLRATTLQSLGGAAAFAISPFAIYVHGWTATLADLLWLAAALALLQSVLRLPTESRWRAAFIALVFTSIGLLAKEAALAIAPLLLFAWLVSGRQPRLRAALMASGAVTAGYLWLRLPTLLYAPRPEGTYAWSLSMPLKRWAEMQLYPYLPTALEFASVSNASTTRFGLALLIAVVVAATFVIANRRIGATYLFGGAIAMGPPLVLAIGYPQYGYGYAALICGCGALAWPQLRARGQSVLLLALVLTSWHGYNIAREMHRIGAIQARYSPALADAVSAHRSRHSDTSTALRLALEVEADRGVFERLSRQISNYAGVAIGDQVKLVDRQQTHHAVIGADGSIRWAAGAE
;
A
#
# COMPACT_ATOMS: atom_id res chain seq x y z
N MET A 1 -31.07 29.88 25.17
CA MET A 1 -29.93 29.95 26.08
C MET A 1 -28.65 29.98 25.26
N ASP A 2 -28.25 31.21 25.01
CA ASP A 2 -27.10 31.57 24.18
C ASP A 2 -25.82 31.48 25.03
N ARG A 3 -24.86 30.65 24.64
CA ARG A 3 -23.52 30.69 25.22
C ARG A 3 -22.50 30.85 24.11
N SER A 4 -22.38 32.12 23.70
CA SER A 4 -21.20 32.62 22.99
C SER A 4 -19.98 32.65 23.93
N LEU A 5 -19.30 31.50 24.12
CA LEU A 5 -18.01 31.38 24.81
C LEU A 5 -16.93 30.98 23.81
N THR A 6 -16.66 31.78 22.80
CA THR A 6 -15.47 31.65 21.95
C THR A 6 -14.60 32.88 22.09
N GLY A 7 -14.05 33.10 23.28
CA GLY A 7 -12.85 33.92 23.41
C GLY A 7 -11.68 33.21 22.70
N PRO A 8 -10.77 33.96 22.03
CA PRO A 8 -9.61 33.37 21.39
C PRO A 8 -8.76 32.65 22.45
N VAL A 9 -8.62 31.34 22.29
CA VAL A 9 -7.75 30.51 23.13
C VAL A 9 -6.33 31.02 22.95
N LYS A 10 -5.76 31.69 23.97
CA LYS A 10 -4.34 32.07 23.97
C LYS A 10 -3.48 30.87 23.79
N ARG A 11 -2.78 30.74 22.65
CA ARG A 11 -1.77 29.70 22.42
C ARG A 11 -0.64 29.90 23.42
N SER A 12 -0.19 28.84 24.07
CA SER A 12 1.01 28.92 24.92
C SER A 12 2.25 29.17 24.04
N ASN A 13 3.28 29.85 24.57
CA ASN A 13 4.52 30.11 23.81
C ASN A 13 5.17 28.84 23.29
N ALA A 14 5.08 27.73 24.01
CA ALA A 14 5.56 26.41 23.53
C ALA A 14 4.83 25.90 22.28
N GLN A 15 3.53 26.19 22.15
CA GLN A 15 2.77 25.82 20.96
C GLN A 15 3.04 26.74 19.76
N ALA A 16 3.35 28.01 20.01
CA ALA A 16 3.73 28.94 18.95
C ALA A 16 5.00 28.52 18.21
N VAL A 17 5.89 27.74 18.86
CA VAL A 17 7.14 27.23 18.29
C VAL A 17 6.97 25.79 17.76
N ALA A 18 6.27 24.90 18.47
CA ALA A 18 6.16 23.49 18.12
C ALA A 18 5.39 23.25 16.79
N VAL A 19 4.35 24.03 16.49
CA VAL A 19 3.56 23.85 15.26
C VAL A 19 4.35 24.18 14.00
N PRO A 20 5.09 25.30 13.90
CA PRO A 20 5.94 25.58 12.74
C PRO A 20 7.04 24.52 12.54
N ILE A 21 7.73 24.12 13.60
CA ILE A 21 8.81 23.12 13.52
C ILE A 21 8.25 21.76 13.03
N GLY A 22 7.16 21.30 13.63
CA GLY A 22 6.50 20.06 13.18
C GLY A 22 6.06 20.14 11.72
N GLY A 23 5.49 21.27 11.30
CA GLY A 23 5.11 21.51 9.91
C GLY A 23 6.30 21.48 8.95
N CYS A 24 7.43 22.11 9.31
CA CYS A 24 8.65 22.06 8.52
C CYS A 24 9.20 20.63 8.39
N LEU A 25 9.26 19.85 9.47
CA LEU A 25 9.73 18.47 9.43
C LEU A 25 8.86 17.60 8.53
N ILE A 26 7.54 17.72 8.64
CA ILE A 26 6.58 17.02 7.76
C ILE A 26 6.84 17.39 6.30
N ALA A 27 6.98 18.67 5.99
CA ALA A 27 7.24 19.14 4.63
C ALA A 27 8.57 18.58 4.08
N ILE A 28 9.64 18.62 4.88
CA ILE A 28 10.95 18.07 4.50
C ILE A 28 10.84 16.57 4.21
N PHE A 29 10.28 15.77 5.13
CA PHE A 29 10.12 14.32 4.90
C PHE A 29 9.23 14.02 3.69
N SER A 30 8.18 14.82 3.46
CA SER A 30 7.32 14.67 2.29
C SER A 30 8.09 14.88 0.99
N VAL A 31 8.79 16.01 0.87
CA VAL A 31 9.58 16.35 -0.34
C VAL A 31 10.64 15.29 -0.59
N LEU A 32 11.39 14.89 0.45
CA LEU A 32 12.43 13.87 0.32
C LEU A 32 11.84 12.51 -0.07
N SER A 33 10.71 12.11 0.52
CA SER A 33 10.06 10.85 0.17
C SER A 33 9.68 10.79 -1.31
N TYR A 34 8.95 11.80 -1.79
CA TYR A 34 8.53 11.82 -3.19
C TYR A 34 9.69 12.03 -4.18
N TYR A 35 10.72 12.78 -3.79
CA TYR A 35 11.96 12.85 -4.57
C TYR A 35 12.58 11.47 -4.76
N LEU A 36 12.73 10.69 -3.67
CA LEU A 36 13.30 9.34 -3.72
C LEU A 36 12.43 8.37 -4.54
N LEU A 37 11.10 8.46 -4.43
CA LEU A 37 10.22 7.63 -5.25
C LEU A 37 10.34 7.95 -6.74
N LEU A 38 10.32 9.23 -7.11
CA LEU A 38 10.37 9.67 -8.51
C LEU A 38 11.76 9.49 -9.14
N SER A 39 12.83 9.54 -8.35
CA SER A 39 14.21 9.33 -8.81
C SER A 39 14.65 7.87 -8.72
N ASN A 40 13.77 6.94 -8.35
CA ASN A 40 14.12 5.52 -8.24
C ASN A 40 14.48 4.95 -9.61
N PRO A 41 15.72 4.46 -9.82
CA PRO A 41 16.18 4.01 -11.14
C PRO A 41 15.73 2.59 -11.50
N GLY A 42 15.08 1.86 -10.57
CA GLY A 42 14.73 0.47 -10.77
C GLY A 42 13.50 0.05 -9.97
N TYR A 43 13.38 -1.22 -9.70
CA TYR A 43 12.23 -1.84 -9.08
C TYR A 43 12.54 -2.42 -7.71
N PHE A 44 11.53 -2.47 -6.83
CA PHE A 44 11.70 -2.86 -5.43
C PHE A 44 11.60 -4.36 -5.21
N SER A 45 10.83 -5.08 -6.03
CA SER A 45 10.39 -6.44 -5.72
C SER A 45 10.40 -7.36 -6.95
N HIS A 46 10.44 -8.67 -6.68
CA HIS A 46 10.30 -9.70 -7.71
C HIS A 46 8.97 -9.65 -8.47
N ASP A 47 7.88 -9.21 -7.83
CA ASP A 47 6.57 -9.12 -8.48
C ASP A 47 6.62 -8.22 -9.71
N GLU A 48 7.32 -7.08 -9.62
CA GLU A 48 7.49 -6.14 -10.72
C GLU A 48 8.26 -6.77 -11.88
N LEU A 49 9.34 -7.49 -11.54
CA LEU A 49 10.18 -8.19 -12.53
C LEU A 49 9.43 -9.37 -13.17
N GLN A 50 8.62 -10.10 -12.42
CA GLN A 50 7.78 -11.17 -12.98
C GLN A 50 6.73 -10.62 -13.97
N TRP A 51 6.17 -9.44 -13.70
CA TRP A 51 5.24 -8.79 -14.63
C TRP A 51 5.97 -8.25 -15.85
N GLY A 52 7.20 -7.73 -15.70
CA GLY A 52 8.07 -7.40 -16.83
C GLY A 52 8.30 -8.61 -17.72
N ALA A 53 8.76 -9.70 -17.13
CA ALA A 53 8.99 -10.97 -17.82
C ALA A 53 7.73 -11.51 -18.54
N ARG A 54 6.56 -11.34 -17.94
CA ARG A 54 5.29 -11.73 -18.55
C ARG A 54 4.90 -10.80 -19.72
N ALA A 55 5.17 -9.51 -19.60
CA ALA A 55 4.90 -8.54 -20.66
C ALA A 55 5.76 -8.78 -21.89
N ASP A 56 7.03 -9.22 -21.73
CA ASP A 56 7.96 -9.53 -22.81
C ASP A 56 7.45 -10.61 -23.76
N VAL A 57 6.67 -11.58 -23.26
CA VAL A 57 6.14 -12.70 -24.05
C VAL A 57 4.67 -12.52 -24.45
N ALA A 58 3.97 -11.49 -23.92
CA ALA A 58 2.58 -11.26 -24.22
C ALA A 58 2.40 -10.54 -25.56
N HIS A 59 1.40 -10.95 -26.32
CA HIS A 59 1.05 -10.22 -27.52
C HIS A 59 0.15 -9.03 -27.17
N TRP A 60 0.45 -7.83 -27.69
CA TRP A 60 -0.27 -6.60 -27.34
C TRP A 60 -1.79 -6.67 -27.58
N ARG A 61 -2.23 -7.49 -28.53
CA ARG A 61 -3.68 -7.68 -28.85
C ARG A 61 -4.43 -8.44 -27.77
N ASP A 62 -3.72 -9.22 -26.96
CA ASP A 62 -4.31 -10.06 -25.92
C ASP A 62 -4.31 -9.38 -24.54
N LEU A 63 -3.55 -8.28 -24.39
CA LEU A 63 -3.31 -7.63 -23.10
C LEU A 63 -4.57 -7.21 -22.36
N PRO A 64 -5.51 -6.42 -22.95
CA PRO A 64 -6.63 -5.87 -22.18
C PRO A 64 -7.73 -6.88 -21.83
N TRP A 65 -7.70 -8.09 -22.39
CA TRP A 65 -8.81 -9.05 -22.27
C TRP A 65 -8.46 -10.31 -21.47
N GLN A 66 -7.24 -10.42 -20.98
CA GLN A 66 -6.81 -11.59 -20.22
C GLN A 66 -7.59 -11.72 -18.91
N ALA A 67 -7.99 -12.94 -18.57
CA ALA A 67 -8.58 -13.34 -17.30
C ALA A 67 -9.88 -12.62 -16.85
N TRP A 68 -10.60 -11.92 -17.75
CA TRP A 68 -11.85 -11.25 -17.40
C TRP A 68 -12.96 -12.20 -16.95
N THR A 69 -13.00 -13.41 -17.49
CA THR A 69 -14.02 -14.43 -17.21
C THR A 69 -13.49 -15.61 -16.39
N ASP A 70 -12.23 -15.59 -16.01
CA ASP A 70 -11.65 -16.65 -15.20
C ASP A 70 -11.93 -16.44 -13.71
N PHE A 71 -13.12 -16.82 -13.28
CA PHE A 71 -13.52 -16.80 -11.88
C PHE A 71 -12.85 -17.90 -11.03
N THR A 72 -12.12 -18.82 -11.65
CA THR A 72 -11.44 -19.93 -10.94
C THR A 72 -10.03 -19.56 -10.49
N ALA A 73 -9.43 -18.50 -11.05
CA ALA A 73 -8.15 -17.99 -10.63
C ALA A 73 -8.21 -17.57 -9.14
N PHE A 74 -7.20 -17.95 -8.35
CA PHE A 74 -7.16 -17.60 -6.92
C PHE A 74 -7.29 -16.09 -6.70
N GLN A 75 -6.56 -15.26 -7.46
CA GLN A 75 -6.70 -13.81 -7.49
C GLN A 75 -7.47 -13.41 -8.74
N HIS A 76 -8.74 -13.07 -8.60
CA HIS A 76 -9.54 -12.56 -9.71
C HIS A 76 -9.52 -11.03 -9.72
N ARG A 77 -8.55 -10.46 -10.43
CA ARG A 77 -8.30 -9.01 -10.54
C ARG A 77 -8.14 -8.58 -12.00
N PRO A 78 -9.11 -8.90 -12.88
CA PRO A 78 -8.93 -8.70 -14.31
C PRO A 78 -8.64 -7.25 -14.67
N LEU A 79 -9.27 -6.27 -14.02
CA LEU A 79 -8.99 -4.86 -14.26
C LEU A 79 -7.52 -4.52 -13.95
N THR A 80 -7.04 -4.91 -12.78
CA THR A 80 -5.65 -4.64 -12.37
C THR A 80 -4.66 -5.35 -13.27
N PHE A 81 -4.83 -6.65 -13.49
CA PHE A 81 -3.83 -7.45 -14.20
C PHE A 81 -3.72 -7.02 -15.66
N ASN A 82 -4.84 -6.74 -16.33
CA ASN A 82 -4.81 -6.26 -17.70
C ASN A 82 -4.19 -4.84 -17.82
N LEU A 83 -4.56 -3.91 -16.94
CA LEU A 83 -3.96 -2.59 -16.93
C LEU A 83 -2.47 -2.64 -16.57
N TRP A 84 -2.09 -3.46 -15.60
CA TRP A 84 -0.69 -3.58 -15.21
C TRP A 84 0.15 -4.18 -16.32
N LEU A 85 -0.33 -5.24 -16.96
CA LEU A 85 0.36 -5.84 -18.08
C LEU A 85 0.53 -4.85 -19.25
N LEU A 86 -0.52 -4.08 -19.56
CA LEU A 86 -0.47 -3.04 -20.60
C LEU A 86 0.56 -1.94 -20.26
N ILE A 87 0.55 -1.45 -19.02
CA ILE A 87 1.46 -0.40 -18.56
C ILE A 87 2.90 -0.94 -18.57
N THR A 88 3.11 -2.16 -18.08
CA THR A 88 4.43 -2.82 -18.04
C THR A 88 4.96 -3.05 -19.45
N TYR A 89 4.12 -3.54 -20.36
CA TYR A 89 4.48 -3.69 -21.78
C TYR A 89 4.96 -2.37 -22.41
N ALA A 90 4.31 -1.25 -22.05
CA ALA A 90 4.66 0.06 -22.62
C ALA A 90 5.88 0.72 -21.96
N TRP A 91 6.08 0.54 -20.66
CA TRP A 91 7.00 1.40 -19.89
C TRP A 91 7.91 0.68 -18.89
N PHE A 92 8.00 -0.67 -18.90
CA PHE A 92 8.86 -1.39 -17.97
C PHE A 92 10.33 -0.94 -18.07
N GLU A 93 10.82 -0.71 -19.30
CA GLU A 93 12.17 -0.22 -19.55
C GLU A 93 12.40 1.25 -19.13
N GLN A 94 11.37 1.91 -18.63
CA GLN A 94 11.39 3.32 -18.22
C GLN A 94 10.89 3.47 -16.77
N PRO A 95 11.68 3.05 -15.76
CA PRO A 95 11.26 3.06 -14.34
C PRO A 95 10.76 4.43 -13.88
N ALA A 96 11.36 5.52 -14.35
CA ALA A 96 10.94 6.89 -14.01
C ALA A 96 9.48 7.17 -14.41
N LEU A 97 9.04 6.72 -15.59
CA LEU A 97 7.64 6.88 -16.02
C LEU A 97 6.69 5.99 -15.20
N MET A 98 7.12 4.76 -14.89
CA MET A 98 6.37 3.87 -14.01
C MET A 98 6.15 4.51 -12.64
N HIS A 99 7.20 4.96 -11.98
CA HIS A 99 7.11 5.62 -10.67
C HIS A 99 6.29 6.92 -10.73
N LEU A 100 6.46 7.73 -11.79
CA LEU A 100 5.64 8.94 -11.98
C LEU A 100 4.15 8.61 -12.05
N LEU A 101 3.76 7.58 -12.79
CA LEU A 101 2.36 7.16 -12.90
C LEU A 101 1.82 6.69 -11.54
N TRP A 102 2.56 5.87 -10.79
CA TRP A 102 2.13 5.39 -9.48
C TRP A 102 1.97 6.51 -8.46
N VAL A 103 2.94 7.42 -8.41
CA VAL A 103 2.85 8.62 -7.57
C VAL A 103 1.65 9.48 -7.98
N ALA A 104 1.43 9.70 -9.28
CA ALA A 104 0.29 10.48 -9.77
C ALA A 104 -1.05 9.85 -9.37
N MET A 105 -1.19 8.52 -9.49
CA MET A 105 -2.39 7.80 -9.06
C MET A 105 -2.58 7.86 -7.53
N GLY A 106 -1.50 7.78 -6.77
CA GLY A 106 -1.53 7.95 -5.31
C GLY A 106 -1.98 9.34 -4.89
N LEU A 107 -1.46 10.39 -5.53
CA LEU A 107 -1.87 11.78 -5.32
C LEU A 107 -3.32 12.03 -5.78
N PHE A 108 -3.78 11.32 -6.83
CA PHE A 108 -5.19 11.34 -7.23
C PHE A 108 -6.09 10.77 -6.11
N ASN A 109 -5.70 9.68 -5.43
CA ASN A 109 -6.41 9.19 -4.26
C ASN A 109 -6.44 10.22 -3.11
N ALA A 110 -5.35 10.92 -2.88
CA ALA A 110 -5.31 12.02 -1.90
C ALA A 110 -6.25 13.17 -2.29
N ALA A 111 -6.35 13.52 -3.58
CA ALA A 111 -7.29 14.51 -4.09
C ALA A 111 -8.76 14.06 -3.93
N LEU A 112 -9.05 12.78 -4.15
CA LEU A 112 -10.39 12.22 -3.87
C LEU A 112 -10.73 12.27 -2.38
N LEU A 113 -9.78 11.96 -1.49
CA LEU A 113 -9.96 12.10 -0.04
C LEU A 113 -10.22 13.56 0.35
N PHE A 114 -9.45 14.51 -0.21
CA PHE A 114 -9.73 15.95 -0.06
C PHE A 114 -11.18 16.27 -0.43
N GLY A 115 -11.64 15.80 -1.58
CA GLY A 115 -13.01 15.99 -2.04
C GLY A 115 -14.06 15.37 -1.10
N CYS A 116 -13.81 14.17 -0.55
CA CYS A 116 -14.67 13.54 0.45
C CYS A 116 -14.77 14.40 1.73
N LEU A 117 -13.64 14.91 2.24
CA LEU A 117 -13.59 15.74 3.43
C LEU A 117 -14.34 17.06 3.22
N LYS A 118 -14.26 17.66 2.03
CA LYS A 118 -15.07 18.85 1.68
C LYS A 118 -16.58 18.55 1.73
N GLN A 119 -17.02 17.38 1.25
CA GLN A 119 -18.42 16.97 1.35
C GLN A 119 -18.86 16.71 2.81
N LEU A 120 -17.93 16.32 3.69
CA LEU A 120 -18.14 16.18 5.14
C LEU A 120 -18.02 17.51 5.89
N ARG A 121 -18.02 18.64 5.19
CA ARG A 121 -17.97 20.02 5.71
C ARG A 121 -16.67 20.38 6.42
N ALA A 122 -15.57 19.69 6.17
CA ALA A 122 -14.26 20.12 6.59
C ALA A 122 -13.87 21.43 5.87
N THR A 123 -13.14 22.31 6.54
CA THR A 123 -12.57 23.50 5.89
C THR A 123 -11.55 23.09 4.83
N THR A 124 -11.19 23.98 3.92
CA THR A 124 -10.17 23.70 2.90
C THR A 124 -8.84 23.30 3.51
N LEU A 125 -8.41 23.98 4.58
CA LEU A 125 -7.16 23.66 5.27
C LEU A 125 -7.20 22.28 5.94
N GLN A 126 -8.29 21.91 6.59
CA GLN A 126 -8.46 20.57 7.19
C GLN A 126 -8.47 19.48 6.12
N SER A 127 -9.18 19.71 5.01
CA SER A 127 -9.23 18.75 3.89
C SER A 127 -7.86 18.57 3.26
N LEU A 128 -7.11 19.65 3.06
CA LEU A 128 -5.74 19.61 2.55
C LEU A 128 -4.81 18.90 3.53
N GLY A 129 -4.90 19.21 4.83
CA GLY A 129 -4.12 18.54 5.88
C GLY A 129 -4.38 17.05 5.96
N GLY A 130 -5.65 16.60 5.87
CA GLY A 130 -6.00 15.19 5.85
C GLY A 130 -5.51 14.47 4.60
N ALA A 131 -5.64 15.07 3.43
CA ALA A 131 -5.14 14.53 2.16
C ALA A 131 -3.60 14.44 2.15
N ALA A 132 -2.91 15.48 2.62
CA ALA A 132 -1.46 15.48 2.76
C ALA A 132 -0.97 14.42 3.76
N ALA A 133 -1.61 14.34 4.95
CA ALA A 133 -1.30 13.33 5.94
C ALA A 133 -1.44 11.90 5.38
N PHE A 134 -2.48 11.66 4.59
CA PHE A 134 -2.65 10.37 3.90
C PHE A 134 -1.50 10.13 2.91
N ALA A 135 -1.21 11.08 2.03
CA ALA A 135 -0.21 10.94 0.98
C ALA A 135 1.19 10.61 1.53
N ILE A 136 1.54 11.13 2.73
CA ILE A 136 2.84 10.89 3.37
C ILE A 136 2.83 9.78 4.41
N SER A 137 1.68 9.13 4.62
CA SER A 137 1.60 8.00 5.55
C SER A 137 2.49 6.84 5.09
N PRO A 138 3.05 6.02 6.01
CA PRO A 138 3.88 4.88 5.65
C PRO A 138 3.18 3.92 4.68
N PHE A 139 1.89 3.71 4.86
CA PHE A 139 1.07 2.87 3.97
C PHE A 139 0.98 3.44 2.55
N ALA A 140 0.77 4.76 2.45
CA ALA A 140 0.67 5.41 1.15
C ALA A 140 2.02 5.47 0.43
N ILE A 141 3.09 5.85 1.12
CA ILE A 141 4.45 5.83 0.55
C ILE A 141 4.83 4.43 0.08
N TYR A 142 4.49 3.38 0.85
CA TYR A 142 4.72 2.00 0.43
C TYR A 142 3.97 1.66 -0.86
N VAL A 143 2.70 2.04 -0.98
CA VAL A 143 1.87 1.80 -2.17
C VAL A 143 2.33 2.65 -3.35
N HIS A 144 2.72 3.90 -3.14
CA HIS A 144 3.17 4.80 -4.21
C HIS A 144 4.56 4.44 -4.75
N GLY A 145 5.40 3.80 -3.95
CA GLY A 145 6.75 3.40 -4.34
C GLY A 145 6.84 1.99 -4.96
N TRP A 146 5.87 1.13 -4.74
CA TRP A 146 5.87 -0.24 -5.23
C TRP A 146 4.91 -0.40 -6.41
N THR A 147 5.43 -0.59 -7.62
CA THR A 147 4.59 -0.61 -8.83
C THR A 147 3.71 -1.86 -8.94
N ALA A 148 3.92 -2.89 -8.12
CA ALA A 148 3.02 -4.04 -8.00
C ALA A 148 1.71 -3.77 -7.24
N THR A 149 1.51 -2.55 -6.71
CA THR A 149 0.33 -2.20 -5.90
C THR A 149 -0.79 -1.49 -6.68
N LEU A 150 -0.83 -1.61 -8.01
CA LEU A 150 -1.88 -1.01 -8.84
C LEU A 150 -3.29 -1.35 -8.32
N ALA A 151 -3.49 -2.57 -7.85
CA ALA A 151 -4.74 -3.03 -7.26
C ALA A 151 -5.19 -2.17 -6.07
N ASP A 152 -4.22 -1.73 -5.22
CA ASP A 152 -4.48 -0.89 -4.06
C ASP A 152 -4.88 0.52 -4.45
N LEU A 153 -4.22 1.08 -5.45
CA LEU A 153 -4.53 2.40 -6.00
C LEU A 153 -5.95 2.43 -6.61
N LEU A 154 -6.31 1.42 -7.39
CA LEU A 154 -7.58 1.38 -8.12
C LEU A 154 -8.79 1.16 -7.18
N TRP A 155 -8.71 0.19 -6.26
CA TRP A 155 -9.87 -0.06 -5.39
C TRP A 155 -10.16 1.12 -4.46
N LEU A 156 -9.12 1.78 -3.93
CA LEU A 156 -9.31 2.95 -3.08
C LEU A 156 -9.83 4.14 -3.88
N ALA A 157 -9.33 4.35 -5.11
CA ALA A 157 -9.87 5.37 -6.02
C ALA A 157 -11.38 5.16 -6.23
N ALA A 158 -11.80 3.92 -6.53
CA ALA A 158 -13.20 3.58 -6.70
C ALA A 158 -14.03 3.84 -5.43
N ALA A 159 -13.53 3.44 -4.26
CA ALA A 159 -14.21 3.65 -2.97
C ALA A 159 -14.37 5.15 -2.63
N LEU A 160 -13.31 5.94 -2.80
CA LEU A 160 -13.34 7.38 -2.53
C LEU A 160 -14.19 8.14 -3.56
N ALA A 161 -14.10 7.80 -4.85
CA ALA A 161 -14.92 8.38 -5.92
C ALA A 161 -16.41 8.08 -5.69
N LEU A 162 -16.75 6.84 -5.30
CA LEU A 162 -18.10 6.47 -4.90
C LEU A 162 -18.60 7.35 -3.76
N LEU A 163 -17.84 7.39 -2.64
CA LEU A 163 -18.24 8.16 -1.47
C LEU A 163 -18.42 9.64 -1.80
N GLN A 164 -17.44 10.24 -2.49
CA GLN A 164 -17.50 11.65 -2.91
C GLN A 164 -18.72 11.93 -3.79
N SER A 165 -18.98 11.07 -4.77
CA SER A 165 -20.09 11.25 -5.72
C SER A 165 -21.44 11.12 -5.02
N VAL A 166 -21.63 10.11 -4.16
CA VAL A 166 -22.87 9.93 -3.41
C VAL A 166 -23.10 11.08 -2.44
N LEU A 167 -22.05 11.58 -1.77
CA LEU A 167 -22.18 12.72 -0.85
C LEU A 167 -22.50 14.04 -1.56
N ARG A 168 -22.19 14.22 -2.84
CA ARG A 168 -22.56 15.39 -3.66
C ARG A 168 -24.03 15.39 -4.08
N LEU A 169 -24.66 14.23 -4.16
CA LEU A 169 -26.05 14.13 -4.58
C LEU A 169 -27.03 14.76 -3.55
N PRO A 170 -28.18 15.29 -3.99
CA PRO A 170 -29.30 15.56 -3.10
C PRO A 170 -29.70 14.30 -2.32
N THR A 171 -30.16 14.45 -1.09
CA THR A 171 -30.50 13.34 -0.19
C THR A 171 -31.50 12.36 -0.79
N GLU A 172 -32.42 12.86 -1.64
CA GLU A 172 -33.48 12.07 -2.26
C GLU A 172 -33.08 11.35 -3.56
N SER A 173 -31.86 11.59 -4.06
CA SER A 173 -31.36 11.01 -5.34
C SER A 173 -30.97 9.53 -5.21
N ARG A 174 -31.95 8.66 -4.89
CA ARG A 174 -31.70 7.23 -4.60
C ARG A 174 -31.18 6.46 -5.81
N TRP A 175 -31.79 6.63 -7.01
CA TRP A 175 -31.42 5.90 -8.22
C TRP A 175 -30.02 6.26 -8.71
N ARG A 176 -29.68 7.56 -8.69
CA ARG A 176 -28.32 8.01 -9.04
C ARG A 176 -27.28 7.45 -8.07
N ALA A 177 -27.59 7.47 -6.77
CA ALA A 177 -26.69 6.90 -5.76
C ALA A 177 -26.51 5.38 -5.94
N ALA A 178 -27.58 4.64 -6.23
CA ALA A 178 -27.53 3.22 -6.52
C ALA A 178 -26.69 2.92 -7.78
N PHE A 179 -26.91 3.66 -8.87
CA PHE A 179 -26.14 3.49 -10.11
C PHE A 179 -24.64 3.77 -9.92
N ILE A 180 -24.30 4.87 -9.25
CA ILE A 180 -22.91 5.22 -8.91
C ILE A 180 -22.28 4.11 -8.06
N ALA A 181 -23.03 3.59 -7.08
CA ALA A 181 -22.53 2.53 -6.21
C ALA A 181 -22.33 1.21 -6.97
N LEU A 182 -23.23 0.85 -7.87
CA LEU A 182 -23.08 -0.30 -8.75
C LEU A 182 -21.80 -0.21 -9.57
N VAL A 183 -21.57 0.93 -10.26
CA VAL A 183 -20.40 1.12 -11.13
C VAL A 183 -19.10 1.06 -10.32
N PHE A 184 -18.95 1.89 -9.29
CA PHE A 184 -17.68 1.97 -8.57
C PHE A 184 -17.39 0.74 -7.70
N THR A 185 -18.43 0.06 -7.16
CA THR A 185 -18.20 -1.20 -6.44
C THR A 185 -17.74 -2.30 -7.41
N SER A 186 -18.31 -2.37 -8.61
CA SER A 186 -17.85 -3.31 -9.63
C SER A 186 -16.40 -3.03 -10.05
N ILE A 187 -16.05 -1.78 -10.33
CA ILE A 187 -14.67 -1.37 -10.64
C ILE A 187 -13.72 -1.78 -9.50
N GLY A 188 -14.10 -1.51 -8.25
CA GLY A 188 -13.29 -1.86 -7.09
C GLY A 188 -13.07 -3.37 -6.96
N LEU A 189 -14.12 -4.19 -7.11
CA LEU A 189 -14.04 -5.65 -7.01
C LEU A 189 -13.26 -6.29 -8.16
N LEU A 190 -13.35 -5.75 -9.37
CA LEU A 190 -12.53 -6.17 -10.50
C LEU A 190 -11.07 -5.75 -10.35
N ALA A 191 -10.79 -4.75 -9.50
CA ALA A 191 -9.43 -4.33 -9.19
C ALA A 191 -8.83 -5.15 -8.05
N LYS A 192 -9.54 -5.33 -6.93
CA LYS A 192 -9.02 -6.02 -5.74
C LYS A 192 -10.13 -6.51 -4.81
N GLU A 193 -9.92 -7.67 -4.20
CA GLU A 193 -10.82 -8.24 -3.19
C GLU A 193 -10.97 -7.36 -1.94
N ALA A 194 -10.03 -6.45 -1.67
CA ALA A 194 -10.14 -5.46 -0.59
C ALA A 194 -11.37 -4.55 -0.76
N ALA A 195 -11.88 -4.38 -1.98
CA ALA A 195 -13.11 -3.64 -2.26
C ALA A 195 -14.38 -4.28 -1.65
N LEU A 196 -14.32 -5.53 -1.16
CA LEU A 196 -15.37 -6.11 -0.31
C LEU A 196 -15.66 -5.23 0.92
N ALA A 197 -14.73 -4.39 1.34
CA ALA A 197 -14.92 -3.41 2.41
C ALA A 197 -15.92 -2.29 2.05
N ILE A 198 -16.20 -2.04 0.76
CA ILE A 198 -17.04 -0.90 0.31
C ILE A 198 -18.46 -0.99 0.89
N ALA A 199 -19.12 -2.13 0.76
CA ALA A 199 -20.49 -2.29 1.25
C ALA A 199 -20.59 -2.16 2.78
N PRO A 200 -19.75 -2.81 3.62
CA PRO A 200 -19.71 -2.58 5.05
C PRO A 200 -19.35 -1.13 5.46
N LEU A 201 -18.47 -0.46 4.73
CA LEU A 201 -18.16 0.98 4.96
C LEU A 201 -19.37 1.87 4.67
N LEU A 202 -20.13 1.58 3.61
CA LEU A 202 -21.38 2.29 3.31
C LEU A 202 -22.45 2.03 4.38
N LEU A 203 -22.55 0.80 4.89
CA LEU A 203 -23.42 0.49 6.03
C LEU A 203 -23.04 1.33 7.24
N PHE A 204 -21.78 1.35 7.58
CA PHE A 204 -21.27 2.16 8.68
C PHE A 204 -21.56 3.65 8.48
N ALA A 205 -21.24 4.19 7.28
CA ALA A 205 -21.53 5.57 6.91
C ALA A 205 -23.02 5.90 7.00
N TRP A 206 -23.91 5.00 6.55
CA TRP A 206 -25.36 5.16 6.66
C TRP A 206 -25.82 5.21 8.12
N LEU A 207 -25.29 4.35 8.98
CA LEU A 207 -25.65 4.33 10.41
C LEU A 207 -25.23 5.61 11.13
N VAL A 208 -24.00 6.13 10.87
CA VAL A 208 -23.48 7.32 11.59
C VAL A 208 -23.99 8.64 11.03
N SER A 209 -24.48 8.68 9.78
CA SER A 209 -24.92 9.91 9.09
C SER A 209 -26.42 10.23 9.21
N GLY A 210 -27.13 9.58 10.13
CA GLY A 210 -28.55 9.78 10.30
C GLY A 210 -29.42 9.07 9.26
N ARG A 211 -28.94 7.97 8.70
CA ARG A 211 -29.70 7.04 7.84
C ARG A 211 -30.21 7.67 6.53
N GLN A 212 -29.39 8.50 5.88
CA GLN A 212 -29.77 9.21 4.66
C GLN A 212 -30.19 8.24 3.53
N PRO A 213 -31.31 8.53 2.79
CA PRO A 213 -31.84 7.65 1.76
C PRO A 213 -30.85 7.35 0.62
N ARG A 214 -30.02 8.32 0.18
CA ARG A 214 -28.97 8.12 -0.85
C ARG A 214 -27.92 7.10 -0.40
N LEU A 215 -27.47 7.13 0.86
CA LEU A 215 -26.51 6.17 1.40
C LEU A 215 -27.12 4.77 1.53
N ARG A 216 -28.41 4.66 1.89
CA ARG A 216 -29.13 3.39 1.89
C ARG A 216 -29.19 2.79 0.48
N ALA A 217 -29.54 3.60 -0.53
CA ALA A 217 -29.61 3.12 -1.91
C ALA A 217 -28.23 2.68 -2.43
N ALA A 218 -27.18 3.44 -2.13
CA ALA A 218 -25.79 3.06 -2.45
C ALA A 218 -25.38 1.76 -1.75
N LEU A 219 -25.71 1.61 -0.45
CA LEU A 219 -25.46 0.38 0.32
C LEU A 219 -26.13 -0.83 -0.32
N MET A 220 -27.42 -0.72 -0.67
CA MET A 220 -28.16 -1.85 -1.27
C MET A 220 -27.58 -2.26 -2.61
N ALA A 221 -27.22 -1.31 -3.47
CA ALA A 221 -26.57 -1.58 -4.75
C ALA A 221 -25.19 -2.21 -4.58
N SER A 222 -24.33 -1.63 -3.72
CA SER A 222 -23.01 -2.20 -3.42
C SER A 222 -23.14 -3.59 -2.79
N GLY A 223 -24.09 -3.79 -1.90
CA GLY A 223 -24.35 -5.08 -1.28
C GLY A 223 -24.76 -6.15 -2.28
N ALA A 224 -25.63 -5.80 -3.24
CA ALA A 224 -26.04 -6.72 -4.31
C ALA A 224 -24.86 -7.10 -5.22
N VAL A 225 -24.03 -6.14 -5.63
CA VAL A 225 -22.82 -6.40 -6.43
C VAL A 225 -21.84 -7.28 -5.65
N THR A 226 -21.62 -6.97 -4.37
CA THR A 226 -20.73 -7.74 -3.49
C THR A 226 -21.25 -9.19 -3.30
N ALA A 227 -22.53 -9.36 -3.10
CA ALA A 227 -23.15 -10.70 -2.97
C ALA A 227 -23.03 -11.50 -4.28
N GLY A 228 -23.27 -10.88 -5.43
CA GLY A 228 -23.08 -11.52 -6.74
C GLY A 228 -21.62 -11.93 -6.97
N TYR A 229 -20.68 -11.04 -6.66
CA TYR A 229 -19.25 -11.35 -6.75
C TYR A 229 -18.86 -12.52 -5.84
N LEU A 230 -19.29 -12.49 -4.58
CA LEU A 230 -19.01 -13.59 -3.63
C LEU A 230 -19.64 -14.91 -4.08
N TRP A 231 -20.86 -14.89 -4.63
CA TRP A 231 -21.50 -16.07 -5.18
C TRP A 231 -20.68 -16.72 -6.29
N LEU A 232 -20.18 -15.92 -7.24
CA LEU A 232 -19.33 -16.40 -8.34
C LEU A 232 -17.98 -16.91 -7.84
N ARG A 233 -17.45 -16.33 -6.77
CA ARG A 233 -16.11 -16.63 -6.25
C ARG A 233 -16.11 -17.69 -5.13
N LEU A 234 -17.27 -18.01 -4.58
CA LEU A 234 -17.36 -18.88 -3.39
C LEU A 234 -16.65 -20.23 -3.54
N PRO A 235 -16.81 -20.98 -4.66
CA PRO A 235 -16.09 -22.23 -4.85
C PRO A 235 -14.57 -22.04 -4.79
N THR A 236 -14.04 -21.04 -5.47
CA THR A 236 -12.60 -20.73 -5.51
C THR A 236 -12.09 -20.30 -4.12
N LEU A 237 -12.83 -19.43 -3.43
CA LEU A 237 -12.44 -18.96 -2.11
C LEU A 237 -12.41 -20.10 -1.07
N LEU A 238 -13.24 -21.11 -1.22
CA LEU A 238 -13.31 -22.24 -0.29
C LEU A 238 -12.34 -23.38 -0.65
N TYR A 239 -12.17 -23.69 -1.93
CA TYR A 239 -11.57 -24.94 -2.38
C TYR A 239 -10.32 -24.81 -3.25
N ALA A 240 -10.03 -23.62 -3.82
CA ALA A 240 -8.83 -23.48 -4.66
C ALA A 240 -7.55 -23.69 -3.85
N PRO A 241 -6.53 -24.37 -4.42
CA PRO A 241 -5.22 -24.44 -3.81
C PRO A 241 -4.66 -23.03 -3.56
N ARG A 242 -4.13 -22.79 -2.38
CA ARG A 242 -3.52 -21.52 -2.02
C ARG A 242 -2.02 -21.66 -2.07
N PRO A 243 -1.31 -20.65 -2.61
CA PRO A 243 0.14 -20.59 -2.46
C PRO A 243 0.51 -20.74 -0.99
N GLU A 244 1.47 -21.59 -0.69
CA GLU A 244 1.85 -21.94 0.66
C GLU A 244 2.11 -20.71 1.53
N GLY A 245 1.45 -20.65 2.68
CA GLY A 245 1.67 -19.68 3.76
C GLY A 245 1.10 -18.29 3.53
N THR A 246 1.32 -17.66 2.39
CA THR A 246 1.05 -16.22 2.17
C THR A 246 -0.44 -15.87 2.25
N TYR A 247 -1.29 -16.66 1.61
CA TYR A 247 -2.73 -16.43 1.55
C TYR A 247 -3.56 -17.38 2.42
N ALA A 248 -2.90 -18.13 3.30
CA ALA A 248 -3.61 -18.89 4.32
C ALA A 248 -4.42 -17.93 5.19
N TRP A 249 -5.64 -18.31 5.52
CA TRP A 249 -6.50 -17.51 6.38
C TRP A 249 -6.82 -18.24 7.68
N SER A 250 -6.99 -17.45 8.74
CA SER A 250 -7.35 -17.96 10.05
C SER A 250 -8.14 -16.94 10.82
N LEU A 251 -9.20 -17.38 11.47
CA LEU A 251 -10.02 -16.55 12.36
C LEU A 251 -9.28 -16.11 13.63
N SER A 252 -8.13 -16.67 13.93
CA SER A 252 -7.25 -16.22 15.04
C SER A 252 -6.42 -14.99 14.69
N MET A 253 -6.30 -14.62 13.41
CA MET A 253 -5.44 -13.52 12.94
C MET A 253 -6.02 -12.10 13.05
N PRO A 254 -7.35 -11.84 13.01
CA PRO A 254 -7.88 -10.49 12.91
C PRO A 254 -7.35 -9.52 13.96
N LEU A 255 -7.26 -9.94 15.21
CA LEU A 255 -6.76 -9.08 16.29
C LEU A 255 -5.27 -8.78 16.13
N LYS A 256 -4.47 -9.78 15.76
CA LYS A 256 -3.04 -9.61 15.48
C LYS A 256 -2.83 -8.64 14.32
N ARG A 257 -3.52 -8.84 13.19
CA ARG A 257 -3.42 -7.96 12.02
C ARG A 257 -3.87 -6.54 12.32
N TRP A 258 -4.98 -6.41 13.06
CA TRP A 258 -5.44 -5.11 13.51
C TRP A 258 -4.38 -4.39 14.35
N ALA A 259 -3.77 -5.08 15.32
CA ALA A 259 -2.73 -4.53 16.16
C ALA A 259 -1.48 -4.13 15.34
N GLU A 260 -1.02 -4.98 14.43
CA GLU A 260 0.11 -4.68 13.54
C GLU A 260 -0.13 -3.40 12.73
N MET A 261 -1.33 -3.22 12.16
CA MET A 261 -1.67 -2.01 11.42
C MET A 261 -1.76 -0.76 12.29
N GLN A 262 -2.13 -0.90 13.57
CA GLN A 262 -2.12 0.21 14.53
C GLN A 262 -0.69 0.62 14.91
N LEU A 263 0.22 -0.33 15.05
CA LEU A 263 1.58 -0.12 15.53
C LEU A 263 2.56 0.28 14.42
N TYR A 264 2.37 -0.27 13.23
CA TYR A 264 3.26 -0.08 12.09
C TYR A 264 3.60 1.40 11.81
N PRO A 265 2.65 2.35 11.78
CA PRO A 265 2.98 3.75 11.48
C PRO A 265 3.98 4.39 12.46
N TYR A 266 4.08 3.86 13.66
CA TYR A 266 4.91 4.39 14.76
C TYR A 266 6.21 3.62 14.96
N LEU A 267 6.59 2.75 14.03
CA LEU A 267 7.82 1.97 14.03
C LEU A 267 8.70 2.33 12.82
N PRO A 268 9.39 3.46 12.81
CA PRO A 268 10.08 4.00 11.62
C PRO A 268 11.17 3.10 11.03
N THR A 269 11.57 2.03 11.71
CA THR A 269 12.54 1.04 11.22
C THR A 269 11.88 -0.20 10.62
N ALA A 270 10.56 -0.29 10.67
CA ALA A 270 9.82 -1.44 10.13
C ALA A 270 9.46 -1.19 8.66
N LEU A 271 10.14 -1.87 7.74
CA LEU A 271 9.75 -1.83 6.32
C LEU A 271 8.51 -2.68 6.07
N GLU A 272 8.39 -3.81 6.73
CA GLU A 272 7.29 -4.78 6.59
C GLU A 272 6.65 -5.10 7.95
N PHE A 273 5.44 -5.66 7.94
CA PHE A 273 4.73 -6.03 9.18
C PHE A 273 5.46 -7.11 10.00
N ALA A 274 6.22 -7.98 9.37
CA ALA A 274 7.08 -8.92 10.09
C ALA A 274 8.03 -8.21 11.07
N SER A 275 8.48 -7.00 10.75
CA SER A 275 9.34 -6.18 11.61
C SER A 275 8.60 -5.64 12.85
N VAL A 276 7.26 -5.57 12.83
CA VAL A 276 6.47 -5.16 14.00
C VAL A 276 6.54 -6.23 15.09
N SER A 277 6.37 -7.50 14.70
CA SER A 277 6.47 -8.64 15.63
C SER A 277 7.89 -8.85 16.17
N ASN A 278 8.91 -8.45 15.40
CA ASN A 278 10.31 -8.59 15.74
C ASN A 278 10.90 -7.32 16.41
N ALA A 279 10.09 -6.30 16.67
CA ALA A 279 10.55 -5.09 17.34
C ALA A 279 10.97 -5.40 18.78
N SER A 280 12.02 -4.71 19.26
CA SER A 280 12.40 -4.82 20.68
C SER A 280 11.24 -4.40 21.58
N THR A 281 11.17 -4.98 22.77
CA THR A 281 10.11 -4.71 23.77
C THR A 281 9.91 -3.21 24.01
N THR A 282 11.00 -2.44 24.07
CA THR A 282 10.95 -0.98 24.27
C THR A 282 10.30 -0.27 23.08
N ARG A 283 10.68 -0.61 21.84
CA ARG A 283 10.12 -0.02 20.61
C ARG A 283 8.64 -0.38 20.46
N PHE A 284 8.30 -1.64 20.70
CA PHE A 284 6.93 -2.11 20.68
C PHE A 284 6.06 -1.38 21.72
N GLY A 285 6.53 -1.27 22.97
CA GLY A 285 5.83 -0.57 24.04
C GLY A 285 5.61 0.91 23.73
N LEU A 286 6.62 1.59 23.15
CA LEU A 286 6.47 2.98 22.72
C LEU A 286 5.45 3.15 21.60
N ALA A 287 5.49 2.29 20.57
CA ALA A 287 4.52 2.32 19.50
C ALA A 287 3.09 2.06 20.00
N LEU A 288 2.92 1.10 20.92
CA LEU A 288 1.64 0.81 21.56
C LEU A 288 1.13 2.03 22.34
N LEU A 289 1.99 2.67 23.15
CA LEU A 289 1.63 3.88 23.87
C LEU A 289 1.13 4.97 22.93
N ILE A 290 1.85 5.24 21.84
CA ILE A 290 1.48 6.25 20.86
C ILE A 290 0.14 5.89 20.20
N ALA A 291 -0.05 4.64 19.78
CA ALA A 291 -1.29 4.17 19.18
C ALA A 291 -2.50 4.35 20.11
N VAL A 292 -2.35 3.98 21.39
CA VAL A 292 -3.39 4.16 22.41
C VAL A 292 -3.70 5.64 22.65
N VAL A 293 -2.67 6.49 22.74
CA VAL A 293 -2.85 7.94 22.94
C VAL A 293 -3.53 8.58 21.73
N VAL A 294 -3.19 8.18 20.51
CA VAL A 294 -3.88 8.65 19.28
C VAL A 294 -5.35 8.19 19.25
N ALA A 295 -5.60 6.93 19.57
CA ALA A 295 -6.97 6.40 19.64
C ALA A 295 -7.82 7.15 20.69
N ALA A 296 -7.27 7.34 21.88
CA ALA A 296 -7.90 8.13 22.95
C ALA A 296 -8.17 9.57 22.50
N THR A 297 -7.25 10.18 21.77
CA THR A 297 -7.40 11.55 21.24
C THR A 297 -8.61 11.65 20.29
N PHE A 298 -8.83 10.67 19.43
CA PHE A 298 -10.01 10.64 18.55
C PHE A 298 -11.32 10.46 19.33
N VAL A 299 -11.34 9.58 20.33
CA VAL A 299 -12.52 9.36 21.18
C VAL A 299 -12.87 10.63 21.99
N ILE A 300 -11.85 11.30 22.53
CA ILE A 300 -12.00 12.55 23.29
C ILE A 300 -12.49 13.69 22.39
N ALA A 301 -11.99 13.77 21.15
CA ALA A 301 -12.45 14.79 20.20
C ALA A 301 -13.94 14.62 19.91
N ASN A 302 -14.36 13.42 19.53
CA ASN A 302 -15.75 13.11 19.24
C ASN A 302 -15.97 11.59 19.22
N ARG A 303 -16.96 11.11 19.98
CA ARG A 303 -17.28 9.67 20.03
C ARG A 303 -17.58 9.05 18.65
N ARG A 304 -18.20 9.81 17.73
CA ARG A 304 -18.45 9.32 16.36
C ARG A 304 -17.15 9.18 15.57
N ILE A 305 -16.21 10.13 15.72
CA ILE A 305 -14.88 10.03 15.09
C ILE A 305 -14.11 8.86 15.68
N GLY A 306 -14.13 8.68 17.01
CA GLY A 306 -13.53 7.51 17.66
C GLY A 306 -14.12 6.19 17.18
N ALA A 307 -15.45 6.10 17.05
CA ALA A 307 -16.11 4.93 16.49
C ALA A 307 -15.74 4.70 15.02
N THR A 308 -15.63 5.76 14.22
CA THR A 308 -15.17 5.67 12.81
C THR A 308 -13.74 5.16 12.74
N TYR A 309 -12.86 5.66 13.59
CA TYR A 309 -11.49 5.17 13.68
C TYR A 309 -11.42 3.67 14.02
N LEU A 310 -12.13 3.22 15.07
CA LEU A 310 -12.08 1.84 15.54
C LEU A 310 -12.80 0.88 14.57
N PHE A 311 -14.10 1.09 14.36
CA PHE A 311 -14.93 0.16 13.59
C PHE A 311 -14.79 0.38 12.07
N GLY A 312 -14.84 1.63 11.61
CA GLY A 312 -14.61 1.96 10.21
C GLY A 312 -13.19 1.59 9.79
N GLY A 313 -12.20 1.79 10.67
CA GLY A 313 -10.82 1.39 10.44
C GLY A 313 -10.68 -0.12 10.26
N ALA A 314 -11.28 -0.93 11.14
CA ALA A 314 -11.28 -2.38 10.99
C ALA A 314 -11.95 -2.84 9.69
N ILE A 315 -13.08 -2.23 9.32
CA ILE A 315 -13.77 -2.51 8.05
C ILE A 315 -12.89 -2.13 6.85
N ALA A 316 -12.21 -0.96 6.90
CA ALA A 316 -11.36 -0.50 5.81
C ALA A 316 -10.13 -1.38 5.56
N MET A 317 -9.67 -2.14 6.56
CA MET A 317 -8.64 -3.17 6.39
C MET A 317 -9.18 -4.39 5.62
N GLY A 318 -10.47 -4.69 5.76
CA GLY A 318 -11.18 -5.69 4.98
C GLY A 318 -10.64 -7.13 5.12
N PRO A 319 -10.72 -7.93 4.02
CA PRO A 319 -10.31 -9.34 4.03
C PRO A 319 -8.87 -9.62 4.50
N PRO A 320 -7.88 -8.75 4.29
CA PRO A 320 -6.52 -8.93 4.83
C PRO A 320 -6.43 -9.18 6.34
N LEU A 321 -7.44 -8.80 7.13
CA LEU A 321 -7.45 -9.09 8.57
C LEU A 321 -7.36 -10.58 8.91
N VAL A 322 -7.88 -11.47 8.06
CA VAL A 322 -7.86 -12.92 8.30
C VAL A 322 -6.63 -13.61 7.70
N LEU A 323 -5.73 -12.91 7.00
CA LEU A 323 -4.56 -13.50 6.37
C LEU A 323 -3.47 -13.83 7.38
N ALA A 324 -2.79 -14.95 7.18
CA ALA A 324 -1.65 -15.39 8.00
C ALA A 324 -0.48 -14.40 7.91
N ILE A 325 -0.23 -13.83 6.73
CA ILE A 325 0.82 -12.82 6.50
C ILE A 325 0.16 -11.49 6.14
N GLY A 326 0.60 -10.42 6.79
CA GLY A 326 0.19 -9.05 6.53
C GLY A 326 1.27 -8.26 5.80
N TYR A 327 0.85 -7.39 4.90
CA TYR A 327 1.73 -6.47 4.18
C TYR A 327 1.25 -5.02 4.32
N PRO A 328 2.15 -4.02 4.29
CA PRO A 328 1.80 -2.61 4.48
C PRO A 328 0.75 -2.08 3.51
N GLN A 329 0.74 -2.52 2.24
CA GLN A 329 -0.26 -2.10 1.27
C GLN A 329 -1.71 -2.43 1.66
N TYR A 330 -1.92 -3.44 2.52
CA TYR A 330 -3.26 -3.75 3.02
C TYR A 330 -3.84 -2.67 3.94
N GLY A 331 -2.97 -1.82 4.51
CA GLY A 331 -3.38 -0.68 5.31
C GLY A 331 -3.71 0.59 4.51
N TYR A 332 -3.70 0.56 3.18
CA TYR A 332 -3.87 1.76 2.36
C TYR A 332 -5.24 2.43 2.54
N GLY A 333 -6.32 1.65 2.50
CA GLY A 333 -7.67 2.16 2.78
C GLY A 333 -7.85 2.62 4.23
N TYR A 334 -7.25 1.90 5.18
CA TYR A 334 -7.22 2.28 6.59
C TYR A 334 -6.51 3.63 6.78
N ALA A 335 -5.37 3.87 6.12
CA ALA A 335 -4.65 5.13 6.19
C ALA A 335 -5.49 6.32 5.71
N ALA A 336 -6.23 6.17 4.61
CA ALA A 336 -7.15 7.21 4.13
C ALA A 336 -8.22 7.57 5.17
N LEU A 337 -8.80 6.55 5.81
CA LEU A 337 -9.82 6.73 6.82
C LEU A 337 -9.27 7.40 8.09
N ILE A 338 -8.11 6.96 8.61
CA ILE A 338 -7.53 7.53 9.84
C ILE A 338 -7.09 8.97 9.64
N CYS A 339 -6.51 9.31 8.48
CA CYS A 339 -6.13 10.68 8.15
C CYS A 339 -7.37 11.58 7.99
N GLY A 340 -8.46 11.05 7.43
CA GLY A 340 -9.75 11.71 7.41
C GLY A 340 -10.31 11.97 8.82
N CYS A 341 -10.24 10.98 9.71
CA CYS A 341 -10.59 11.15 11.13
C CYS A 341 -9.75 12.23 11.80
N GLY A 342 -8.45 12.27 11.55
CA GLY A 342 -7.54 13.29 12.06
C GLY A 342 -7.92 14.69 11.63
N ALA A 343 -8.22 14.87 10.34
CA ALA A 343 -8.67 16.16 9.78
C ALA A 343 -9.98 16.66 10.43
N LEU A 344 -10.95 15.75 10.64
CA LEU A 344 -12.24 16.08 11.25
C LEU A 344 -12.15 16.28 12.76
N ALA A 345 -11.22 15.59 13.43
CA ALA A 345 -10.98 15.73 14.88
C ALA A 345 -10.25 17.02 15.23
N TRP A 346 -9.33 17.47 14.37
CA TRP A 346 -8.43 18.60 14.65
C TRP A 346 -9.08 19.84 15.26
N PRO A 347 -10.20 20.39 14.72
CA PRO A 347 -10.85 21.59 15.29
C PRO A 347 -11.54 21.33 16.62
N GLN A 348 -11.82 20.08 16.96
CA GLN A 348 -12.52 19.69 18.19
C GLN A 348 -11.55 19.42 19.34
N LEU A 349 -10.23 19.36 19.03
CA LEU A 349 -9.18 19.08 19.99
C LEU A 349 -8.66 20.35 20.67
N ARG A 350 -8.40 20.23 21.96
CA ARG A 350 -7.60 21.22 22.68
C ARG A 350 -6.13 21.12 22.22
N ALA A 351 -5.34 22.11 22.58
CA ALA A 351 -3.94 22.23 22.24
C ALA A 351 -3.10 20.94 22.46
N ARG A 352 -3.28 20.27 23.60
CA ARG A 352 -2.58 18.99 23.89
C ARG A 352 -2.91 17.89 22.88
N GLY A 353 -4.20 17.74 22.52
CA GLY A 353 -4.61 16.75 21.51
C GLY A 353 -4.07 17.08 20.12
N GLN A 354 -4.03 18.34 19.73
CA GLN A 354 -3.42 18.79 18.47
C GLN A 354 -1.91 18.50 18.45
N SER A 355 -1.20 18.71 19.59
CA SER A 355 0.22 18.37 19.70
C SER A 355 0.46 16.87 19.56
N VAL A 356 -0.40 16.00 20.13
CA VAL A 356 -0.32 14.55 19.98
C VAL A 356 -0.46 14.15 18.51
N LEU A 357 -1.48 14.67 17.79
CA LEU A 357 -1.66 14.36 16.36
C LEU A 357 -0.49 14.89 15.52
N LEU A 358 0.05 16.06 15.83
CA LEU A 358 1.21 16.61 15.14
C LEU A 358 2.45 15.74 15.34
N LEU A 359 2.72 15.32 16.58
CA LEU A 359 3.84 14.39 16.87
C LEU A 359 3.66 13.06 16.12
N ALA A 360 2.46 12.48 16.18
CA ALA A 360 2.15 11.27 15.42
C ALA A 360 2.41 11.45 13.92
N LEU A 361 2.00 12.61 13.35
CA LEU A 361 2.22 12.91 11.94
C LEU A 361 3.70 13.10 11.58
N VAL A 362 4.51 13.70 12.46
CA VAL A 362 5.97 13.79 12.27
C VAL A 362 6.59 12.40 12.26
N LEU A 363 6.22 11.53 13.21
CA LEU A 363 6.74 10.16 13.29
C LEU A 363 6.35 9.32 12.06
N THR A 364 5.10 9.42 11.63
CA THR A 364 4.62 8.70 10.44
C THR A 364 5.26 9.21 9.16
N SER A 365 5.50 10.52 9.03
CA SER A 365 6.21 11.11 7.89
C SER A 365 7.68 10.65 7.84
N TRP A 366 8.35 10.61 8.98
CA TRP A 366 9.71 10.06 9.08
C TRP A 366 9.74 8.58 8.69
N HIS A 367 8.75 7.79 9.14
CA HIS A 367 8.63 6.39 8.73
C HIS A 367 8.43 6.27 7.22
N GLY A 368 7.53 7.06 6.63
CA GLY A 368 7.34 7.11 5.18
C GLY A 368 8.64 7.43 4.43
N TYR A 369 9.43 8.40 4.92
CA TYR A 369 10.76 8.71 4.36
C TYR A 369 11.71 7.51 4.41
N ASN A 370 11.75 6.77 5.53
CA ASN A 370 12.60 5.57 5.65
C ASN A 370 12.19 4.48 4.65
N ILE A 371 10.88 4.30 4.41
CA ILE A 371 10.36 3.37 3.38
C ILE A 371 10.82 3.83 1.98
N ALA A 372 10.61 5.09 1.63
CA ALA A 372 11.03 5.61 0.33
C ALA A 372 12.53 5.46 0.09
N ARG A 373 13.35 5.73 1.12
CA ARG A 373 14.80 5.56 1.08
C ARG A 373 15.22 4.11 0.83
N GLU A 374 14.57 3.17 1.50
CA GLU A 374 14.88 1.74 1.32
C GLU A 374 14.44 1.24 -0.05
N MET A 375 13.26 1.65 -0.53
CA MET A 375 12.80 1.31 -1.89
C MET A 375 13.74 1.87 -2.97
N HIS A 376 14.21 3.10 -2.81
CA HIS A 376 15.18 3.70 -3.70
C HIS A 376 16.52 2.94 -3.67
N ARG A 377 17.01 2.54 -2.48
CA ARG A 377 18.23 1.74 -2.32
C ARG A 377 18.12 0.40 -3.07
N ILE A 378 17.01 -0.30 -2.87
CA ILE A 378 16.78 -1.61 -3.53
C ILE A 378 16.62 -1.43 -5.04
N GLY A 379 15.92 -0.40 -5.51
CA GLY A 379 15.78 -0.10 -6.93
C GLY A 379 17.12 0.23 -7.58
N ALA A 380 18.00 0.96 -6.89
CA ALA A 380 19.36 1.23 -7.38
C ALA A 380 20.21 -0.05 -7.48
N ILE A 381 20.07 -0.98 -6.53
CA ILE A 381 20.69 -2.30 -6.61
C ILE A 381 20.11 -3.08 -7.80
N GLN A 382 18.77 -3.13 -7.93
CA GLN A 382 18.10 -3.88 -8.99
C GLN A 382 18.51 -3.39 -10.38
N ALA A 383 18.57 -2.06 -10.59
CA ALA A 383 18.93 -1.47 -11.87
C ALA A 383 20.33 -1.87 -12.38
N ARG A 384 21.24 -2.24 -11.48
CA ARG A 384 22.58 -2.76 -11.80
C ARG A 384 22.63 -4.27 -11.83
N TYR A 385 22.01 -4.89 -10.83
CA TYR A 385 22.11 -6.33 -10.60
C TYR A 385 21.39 -7.14 -11.66
N SER A 386 20.15 -6.80 -12.03
CA SER A 386 19.36 -7.64 -12.93
C SER A 386 19.96 -7.78 -14.34
N PRO A 387 20.46 -6.68 -14.99
CA PRO A 387 21.20 -6.81 -16.24
C PRO A 387 22.50 -7.63 -16.08
N ALA A 388 23.30 -7.33 -15.04
CA ALA A 388 24.56 -8.04 -14.80
C ALA A 388 24.32 -9.53 -14.52
N LEU A 389 23.20 -9.88 -13.87
CA LEU A 389 22.81 -11.26 -13.64
C LEU A 389 22.44 -11.99 -14.94
N ALA A 390 21.66 -11.33 -15.81
CA ALA A 390 21.30 -11.90 -17.11
C ALA A 390 22.55 -12.16 -17.98
N ASP A 391 23.49 -11.22 -18.00
CA ASP A 391 24.78 -11.38 -18.68
C ASP A 391 25.59 -12.54 -18.08
N ALA A 392 25.67 -12.61 -16.75
CA ALA A 392 26.41 -13.67 -16.05
C ALA A 392 25.81 -15.05 -16.30
N VAL A 393 24.49 -15.19 -16.28
CA VAL A 393 23.78 -16.45 -16.59
C VAL A 393 24.04 -16.85 -18.05
N SER A 394 23.95 -15.91 -18.98
CA SER A 394 24.21 -16.17 -20.41
C SER A 394 25.65 -16.61 -20.65
N ALA A 395 26.63 -15.92 -20.03
CA ALA A 395 28.02 -16.30 -20.10
C ALA A 395 28.33 -17.66 -19.47
N HIS A 396 27.69 -17.97 -18.34
CA HIS A 396 27.84 -19.27 -17.69
C HIS A 396 27.32 -20.40 -18.58
N ARG A 397 26.16 -20.23 -19.19
CA ARG A 397 25.58 -21.24 -20.13
C ARG A 397 26.43 -21.44 -21.37
N SER A 398 27.03 -20.41 -21.93
CA SER A 398 27.88 -20.55 -23.11
C SER A 398 29.18 -21.31 -22.82
N ARG A 399 29.65 -21.30 -21.58
CA ARG A 399 30.87 -22.02 -21.15
C ARG A 399 30.60 -23.47 -20.75
N HIS A 400 29.39 -23.75 -20.25
CA HIS A 400 29.02 -25.08 -19.76
C HIS A 400 27.93 -25.66 -20.68
N SER A 401 28.25 -26.65 -21.48
CA SER A 401 27.30 -27.35 -22.35
C SER A 401 26.22 -28.09 -21.59
N ASP A 402 26.44 -28.35 -20.30
CA ASP A 402 25.47 -28.98 -19.39
C ASP A 402 24.57 -27.93 -18.79
N THR A 403 23.32 -27.87 -19.26
CA THR A 403 22.27 -26.93 -18.80
C THR A 403 21.83 -27.19 -17.35
N SER A 404 22.30 -28.27 -16.71
CA SER A 404 21.92 -28.61 -15.34
C SER A 404 22.72 -27.86 -14.27
N THR A 405 23.84 -27.23 -14.64
CA THR A 405 24.72 -26.55 -13.67
C THR A 405 24.29 -25.12 -13.40
N ALA A 406 23.67 -24.89 -12.24
CA ALA A 406 23.27 -23.56 -11.83
C ALA A 406 24.49 -22.65 -11.55
N LEU A 407 24.40 -21.38 -11.94
CA LEU A 407 25.35 -20.30 -11.59
C LEU A 407 25.36 -20.11 -10.08
N ARG A 408 26.48 -20.39 -9.42
CA ARG A 408 26.64 -20.24 -7.96
C ARG A 408 27.20 -18.86 -7.66
N LEU A 409 26.45 -18.06 -6.93
CA LEU A 409 26.81 -16.69 -6.56
C LEU A 409 26.96 -16.58 -5.04
N ALA A 410 28.08 -16.04 -4.59
CA ALA A 410 28.30 -15.68 -3.19
C ALA A 410 28.02 -14.20 -2.97
N LEU A 411 27.65 -13.81 -1.76
CA LEU A 411 27.38 -12.43 -1.40
C LEU A 411 28.58 -11.80 -0.69
N GLU A 412 28.89 -10.56 -1.00
CA GLU A 412 29.84 -9.75 -0.25
C GLU A 412 29.29 -9.35 1.12
N VAL A 413 27.97 -9.02 1.16
CA VAL A 413 27.24 -8.65 2.37
C VAL A 413 26.05 -9.57 2.58
N GLU A 414 26.17 -10.44 3.58
CA GLU A 414 25.15 -11.46 3.86
C GLU A 414 23.80 -10.86 4.31
N ALA A 415 23.81 -9.68 4.94
CA ALA A 415 22.59 -8.98 5.35
C ALA A 415 21.64 -8.65 4.19
N ASP A 416 22.15 -8.56 2.97
CA ASP A 416 21.34 -8.27 1.77
C ASP A 416 20.83 -9.54 1.04
N ARG A 417 21.06 -10.74 1.59
CA ARG A 417 20.66 -12.03 0.98
C ARG A 417 19.20 -12.02 0.55
N GLY A 418 18.29 -11.55 1.40
CA GLY A 418 16.86 -11.49 1.09
C GLY A 418 16.50 -10.57 -0.09
N VAL A 419 17.30 -9.53 -0.33
CA VAL A 419 17.14 -8.64 -1.50
C VAL A 419 17.53 -9.40 -2.77
N PHE A 420 18.71 -10.02 -2.79
CA PHE A 420 19.22 -10.74 -3.96
C PHE A 420 18.42 -12.01 -4.26
N GLU A 421 17.86 -12.69 -3.24
CA GLU A 421 16.93 -13.81 -3.45
C GLU A 421 15.65 -13.36 -4.18
N ARG A 422 15.08 -12.22 -3.79
CA ARG A 422 13.91 -11.65 -4.48
C ARG A 422 14.23 -11.24 -5.92
N LEU A 423 15.41 -10.70 -6.16
CA LEU A 423 15.82 -10.20 -7.48
C LEU A 423 16.40 -11.29 -8.41
N SER A 424 16.53 -12.54 -7.94
CA SER A 424 17.05 -13.65 -8.74
C SER A 424 16.15 -14.89 -8.70
N ARG A 425 16.16 -15.66 -7.61
CA ARG A 425 15.47 -16.96 -7.53
C ARG A 425 13.95 -16.86 -7.69
N GLN A 426 13.35 -15.73 -7.34
CA GLN A 426 11.90 -15.55 -7.42
C GLN A 426 11.41 -15.01 -8.76
N ILE A 427 12.31 -14.77 -9.74
CA ILE A 427 11.93 -14.33 -11.08
C ILE A 427 12.18 -15.44 -12.11
N SER A 428 11.29 -15.58 -13.08
CA SER A 428 11.42 -16.60 -14.13
C SER A 428 12.47 -16.24 -15.16
N ASN A 429 12.44 -15.01 -15.64
CA ASN A 429 13.39 -14.49 -16.64
C ASN A 429 13.59 -12.98 -16.45
N TYR A 430 14.63 -12.46 -17.08
CA TYR A 430 14.89 -11.03 -17.22
C TYR A 430 15.47 -10.75 -18.60
N ALA A 431 14.88 -9.81 -19.34
CA ALA A 431 15.28 -9.45 -20.71
C ALA A 431 15.46 -10.70 -21.62
N GLY A 432 14.52 -11.65 -21.56
CA GLY A 432 14.56 -12.89 -22.35
C GLY A 432 15.51 -13.96 -21.83
N VAL A 433 16.33 -13.70 -20.79
CA VAL A 433 17.23 -14.68 -20.18
C VAL A 433 16.52 -15.37 -19.01
N ALA A 434 16.37 -16.69 -19.06
CA ALA A 434 15.82 -17.45 -17.94
C ALA A 434 16.76 -17.37 -16.73
N ILE A 435 16.23 -16.97 -15.58
CA ILE A 435 16.97 -16.77 -14.32
C ILE A 435 16.60 -17.89 -13.32
N GLY A 436 15.63 -17.71 -12.51
CA GLY A 436 15.04 -18.67 -11.58
C GLY A 436 15.99 -19.76 -11.08
N ASP A 437 15.73 -20.98 -11.51
CA ASP A 437 16.50 -22.19 -11.14
C ASP A 437 17.94 -22.21 -11.69
N GLN A 438 18.30 -21.29 -12.59
CA GLN A 438 19.65 -21.16 -13.12
C GLN A 438 20.62 -20.48 -12.14
N VAL A 439 20.12 -19.95 -11.03
CA VAL A 439 20.91 -19.20 -10.05
C VAL A 439 20.77 -19.81 -8.67
N LYS A 440 21.90 -20.01 -7.99
CA LYS A 440 21.97 -20.46 -6.61
C LYS A 440 22.81 -19.50 -5.79
N LEU A 441 22.19 -18.86 -4.80
CA LEU A 441 22.94 -18.10 -3.81
C LEU A 441 23.57 -19.06 -2.80
N VAL A 442 24.87 -18.93 -2.60
CA VAL A 442 25.66 -19.80 -1.71
C VAL A 442 26.40 -18.97 -0.67
N ASP A 443 26.84 -19.61 0.41
CA ASP A 443 27.66 -18.95 1.40
C ASP A 443 29.07 -18.70 0.84
N ARG A 444 29.71 -17.62 1.23
CA ARG A 444 31.03 -17.21 0.70
C ARG A 444 32.12 -18.27 0.89
N GLN A 445 31.98 -19.15 1.89
CA GLN A 445 32.90 -20.25 2.14
C GLN A 445 32.70 -21.45 1.19
N GLN A 446 31.59 -21.53 0.48
CA GLN A 446 31.29 -22.57 -0.48
C GLN A 446 31.88 -22.22 -1.84
N THR A 447 32.13 -23.24 -2.67
CA THR A 447 32.55 -23.01 -4.06
C THR A 447 31.52 -22.18 -4.81
N HIS A 448 31.96 -21.08 -5.40
CA HIS A 448 31.13 -20.15 -6.14
C HIS A 448 31.82 -19.70 -7.43
N HIS A 449 31.03 -19.33 -8.43
CA HIS A 449 31.53 -18.87 -9.73
C HIS A 449 31.76 -17.34 -9.71
N ALA A 450 30.95 -16.58 -8.99
CA ALA A 450 31.09 -15.15 -8.89
C ALA A 450 30.60 -14.61 -7.53
N VAL A 451 30.96 -13.36 -7.22
CA VAL A 451 30.60 -12.63 -6.01
C VAL A 451 29.73 -11.45 -6.36
N ILE A 452 28.63 -11.27 -5.63
CA ILE A 452 27.74 -10.13 -5.73
C ILE A 452 28.21 -9.04 -4.76
N GLY A 453 28.55 -7.86 -5.28
CA GLY A 453 28.86 -6.69 -4.47
C GLY A 453 27.63 -6.06 -3.81
N ALA A 454 27.83 -5.27 -2.77
CA ALA A 454 26.76 -4.55 -2.08
C ALA A 454 25.96 -3.61 -2.99
N ASP A 455 26.55 -3.13 -4.08
CA ASP A 455 25.93 -2.28 -5.08
C ASP A 455 25.18 -3.05 -6.20
N GLY A 456 25.16 -4.38 -6.14
CA GLY A 456 24.58 -5.25 -7.17
C GLY A 456 25.52 -5.61 -8.32
N SER A 457 26.78 -5.19 -8.31
CA SER A 457 27.77 -5.64 -9.30
C SER A 457 28.10 -7.12 -9.16
N ILE A 458 28.40 -7.81 -10.26
CA ILE A 458 28.81 -9.22 -10.26
C ILE A 458 30.27 -9.29 -10.71
N ARG A 459 31.12 -9.92 -9.89
CA ARG A 459 32.54 -10.12 -10.17
C ARG A 459 32.87 -11.63 -10.18
N TRP A 460 33.41 -12.13 -11.29
CA TRP A 460 33.83 -13.54 -11.40
C TRP A 460 34.94 -13.86 -10.40
N ALA A 461 34.88 -15.05 -9.82
CA ALA A 461 35.95 -15.53 -8.93
C ALA A 461 37.22 -15.81 -9.73
N ALA A 462 38.39 -15.50 -9.16
CA ALA A 462 39.67 -15.79 -9.80
C ALA A 462 39.80 -17.32 -10.00
N GLY A 463 40.02 -17.75 -11.24
CA GLY A 463 40.12 -19.17 -11.60
C GLY A 463 38.80 -19.86 -11.98
N ALA A 464 37.69 -19.11 -12.10
CA ALA A 464 36.42 -19.63 -12.65
C ALA A 464 36.30 -19.40 -14.17
N GLU A 465 37.40 -19.03 -14.84
CA GLU A 465 37.47 -18.84 -16.30
C GLU A 465 37.65 -20.16 -17.04
#